data_560c01e28bdf0db7b6cceea214ce09b6
#
_entry.id   560c01e28bdf0db7b6cceea214ce09b6
#
_cell.length_a   1.000
_cell.length_b   1.000
_cell.length_c   1.000
_cell.angle_alpha   90.00
_cell.angle_beta   90.00
_cell.angle_gamma   90.00
#
_symmetry.space_group_name_H-M   'P 1'
#
loop_
_entity.id
_entity.type
_entity.pdbx_description
1 polymer ?
#
loop_
_entity_poly.entity_id
_entity_poly.type
_entity_poly.pdbx_seq_one_letter_code
_entity_poly.pdbx_strand_id
1 'polypeptide(L)'
;MHSILISGAAQGIGAAIAQLFYQQGYRVGIYDIHLAQAQQLADQLGERAHAGLLDVADYASWQTALSDFCQWAGELNILVNNAGILYSGAFENTPIEAHHRTMAVNVNGVLNGCHSALPYLKQASFARVINLSSASAIYGQADLISYSASKFAVRGITEGLDIEWQKYDIRVLDVMPLFVQTAMVKDMDAATIQNMGVHLSTE
;
A
#
# COMPACT_ATOMS: atom_id res chain seq x y z
N MET A 1 -22.60 -1.84 -5.64
CA MET A 1 -21.88 -2.06 -4.36
C MET A 1 -20.43 -1.63 -4.60
N HIS A 2 -19.91 -0.72 -3.79
CA HIS A 2 -18.56 -0.20 -4.01
C HIS A 2 -17.47 -1.22 -3.71
N SER A 3 -16.31 -1.01 -4.29
CA SER A 3 -15.20 -1.94 -4.24
C SER A 3 -13.87 -1.25 -3.89
N ILE A 4 -12.98 -1.99 -3.27
CA ILE A 4 -11.65 -1.54 -2.86
C ILE A 4 -10.63 -2.64 -3.11
N LEU A 5 -9.50 -2.32 -3.74
CA LEU A 5 -8.32 -3.19 -3.87
C LEU A 5 -7.20 -2.66 -2.99
N ILE A 6 -6.64 -3.52 -2.17
CA ILE A 6 -5.58 -3.17 -1.22
C ILE A 6 -4.35 -4.05 -1.50
N SER A 7 -3.22 -3.44 -1.78
CA SER A 7 -1.95 -4.15 -1.91
C SER A 7 -1.26 -4.32 -0.55
N GLY A 8 -0.55 -5.44 -0.35
CA GLY A 8 0.08 -5.75 0.94
C GLY A 8 -0.95 -5.95 2.05
N ALA A 9 -2.07 -6.61 1.73
CA ALA A 9 -3.24 -6.68 2.59
C ALA A 9 -3.34 -7.96 3.44
N ALA A 10 -2.38 -8.88 3.35
CA ALA A 10 -2.40 -10.11 4.12
C ALA A 10 -2.22 -9.90 5.63
N GLN A 11 -1.64 -8.78 6.05
CA GLN A 11 -1.34 -8.47 7.45
C GLN A 11 -1.26 -6.97 7.72
N GLY A 12 -1.09 -6.59 8.99
CA GLY A 12 -0.80 -5.22 9.42
C GLY A 12 -1.87 -4.21 9.02
N ILE A 13 -1.45 -3.02 8.59
CA ILE A 13 -2.35 -1.92 8.21
C ILE A 13 -3.28 -2.34 7.06
N GLY A 14 -2.76 -3.04 6.05
CA GLY A 14 -3.56 -3.49 4.91
C GLY A 14 -4.70 -4.42 5.32
N ALA A 15 -4.45 -5.36 6.23
CA ALA A 15 -5.47 -6.26 6.76
C ALA A 15 -6.53 -5.49 7.59
N ALA A 16 -6.10 -4.53 8.41
CA ALA A 16 -7.03 -3.69 9.17
C ALA A 16 -7.93 -2.84 8.25
N ILE A 17 -7.38 -2.27 7.17
CA ILE A 17 -8.16 -1.57 6.14
C ILE A 17 -9.17 -2.54 5.49
N ALA A 18 -8.74 -3.75 5.13
CA ALA A 18 -9.61 -4.76 4.53
C ALA A 18 -10.80 -5.09 5.43
N GLN A 19 -10.55 -5.33 6.71
CA GLN A 19 -11.59 -5.60 7.71
C GLN A 19 -12.57 -4.44 7.86
N LEU A 20 -12.06 -3.21 7.97
CA LEU A 20 -12.87 -2.01 8.10
C LEU A 20 -13.80 -1.82 6.90
N PHE A 21 -13.27 -1.88 5.68
CA PHE A 21 -14.08 -1.69 4.48
C PHE A 21 -15.06 -2.84 4.24
N TYR A 22 -14.70 -4.06 4.63
CA TYR A 22 -15.66 -5.18 4.62
C TYR A 22 -16.84 -4.93 5.55
N GLN A 23 -16.61 -4.43 6.77
CA GLN A 23 -17.66 -4.04 7.72
C GLN A 23 -18.55 -2.90 7.17
N GLN A 24 -17.98 -2.00 6.36
CA GLN A 24 -18.71 -0.92 5.69
C GLN A 24 -19.48 -1.36 4.43
N GLY A 25 -19.50 -2.65 4.12
CA GLY A 25 -20.28 -3.19 3.02
C GLY A 25 -19.63 -3.17 1.65
N TYR A 26 -18.32 -2.93 1.56
CA TYR A 26 -17.58 -2.97 0.30
C TYR A 26 -17.28 -4.40 -0.16
N ARG A 27 -17.05 -4.57 -1.46
CA ARG A 27 -16.27 -5.70 -2.00
C ARG A 27 -14.80 -5.41 -1.80
N VAL A 28 -14.06 -6.32 -1.17
CA VAL A 28 -12.68 -6.07 -0.73
C VAL A 28 -11.73 -7.04 -1.41
N GLY A 29 -10.79 -6.51 -2.21
CA GLY A 29 -9.67 -7.24 -2.78
C GLY A 29 -8.46 -7.20 -1.85
N ILE A 30 -8.00 -8.35 -1.43
CA ILE A 30 -6.87 -8.59 -0.52
C ILE A 30 -5.72 -9.13 -1.35
N TYR A 31 -4.84 -8.26 -1.82
CA TYR A 31 -3.75 -8.63 -2.73
C TYR A 31 -2.39 -8.54 -2.04
N ASP A 32 -1.64 -9.62 -2.10
CA ASP A 32 -0.35 -9.73 -1.41
C ASP A 32 0.58 -10.69 -2.15
N ILE A 33 1.89 -10.55 -1.93
CA ILE A 33 2.87 -11.54 -2.38
C ILE A 33 2.73 -12.86 -1.60
N HIS A 34 2.16 -12.81 -0.40
CA HIS A 34 1.83 -13.96 0.46
C HIS A 34 0.39 -14.42 0.24
N LEU A 35 0.10 -14.97 -0.95
CA LEU A 35 -1.25 -15.37 -1.36
C LEU A 35 -1.99 -16.23 -0.31
N ALA A 36 -1.30 -17.19 0.31
CA ALA A 36 -1.93 -18.06 1.31
C ALA A 36 -2.48 -17.30 2.52
N GLN A 37 -1.76 -16.28 2.99
CA GLN A 37 -2.22 -15.44 4.10
C GLN A 37 -3.36 -14.50 3.65
N ALA A 38 -3.27 -13.96 2.44
CA ALA A 38 -4.36 -13.16 1.86
C ALA A 38 -5.64 -13.98 1.72
N GLN A 39 -5.53 -15.22 1.26
CA GLN A 39 -6.67 -16.15 1.15
C GLN A 39 -7.28 -16.46 2.52
N GLN A 40 -6.44 -16.75 3.52
CA GLN A 40 -6.94 -16.99 4.88
C GLN A 40 -7.75 -15.81 5.42
N LEU A 41 -7.30 -14.57 5.17
CA LEU A 41 -8.05 -13.38 5.59
C LEU A 41 -9.35 -13.23 4.79
N ALA A 42 -9.34 -13.49 3.48
CA ALA A 42 -10.53 -13.43 2.66
C ALA A 42 -11.58 -14.45 3.12
N ASP A 43 -11.17 -15.68 3.43
CA ASP A 43 -12.06 -16.75 3.93
C ASP A 43 -12.68 -16.36 5.29
N GLN A 44 -11.93 -15.72 6.16
CA GLN A 44 -12.42 -15.22 7.46
C GLN A 44 -13.45 -14.10 7.29
N LEU A 45 -13.25 -13.22 6.32
CA LEU A 45 -14.18 -12.11 6.06
C LEU A 45 -15.46 -12.59 5.36
N GLY A 46 -15.38 -13.49 4.40
CA GLY A 46 -16.52 -14.08 3.70
C GLY A 46 -16.71 -13.58 2.26
N GLU A 47 -17.90 -13.80 1.71
CA GLU A 47 -18.20 -13.73 0.25
C GLU A 47 -17.89 -12.40 -0.44
N ARG A 48 -17.79 -11.30 0.29
CA ARG A 48 -17.43 -9.98 -0.25
C ARG A 48 -15.95 -9.69 -0.20
N ALA A 49 -15.10 -10.68 0.15
CA ALA A 49 -13.67 -10.59 0.12
C ALA A 49 -13.10 -11.53 -0.95
N HIS A 50 -12.07 -11.09 -1.65
CA HIS A 50 -11.38 -11.84 -2.70
C HIS A 50 -9.88 -11.68 -2.51
N ALA A 51 -9.14 -12.77 -2.59
CA ALA A 51 -7.68 -12.76 -2.46
C ALA A 51 -7.01 -12.97 -3.80
N GLY A 52 -5.88 -12.29 -4.01
CA GLY A 52 -5.06 -12.47 -5.20
C GLY A 52 -3.56 -12.32 -4.94
N LEU A 53 -2.76 -12.92 -5.80
CA LEU A 53 -1.31 -12.76 -5.79
C LEU A 53 -0.93 -11.42 -6.40
N LEU A 54 -0.04 -10.67 -5.73
CA LEU A 54 0.49 -9.41 -6.26
C LEU A 54 1.92 -9.16 -5.77
N ASP A 55 2.89 -9.19 -6.67
CA ASP A 55 4.18 -8.51 -6.47
C ASP A 55 4.07 -7.08 -7.03
N VAL A 56 4.03 -6.10 -6.14
CA VAL A 56 3.87 -4.69 -6.55
C VAL A 56 5.05 -4.16 -7.36
N ALA A 57 6.24 -4.75 -7.23
CA ALA A 57 7.41 -4.35 -8.01
C ALA A 57 7.33 -4.81 -9.47
N ASP A 58 6.45 -5.77 -9.79
CA ASP A 58 6.22 -6.28 -11.14
C ASP A 58 4.97 -5.65 -11.77
N TYR A 59 5.16 -4.94 -12.86
CA TYR A 59 4.07 -4.28 -13.59
C TYR A 59 3.07 -5.30 -14.20
N ALA A 60 3.53 -6.44 -14.69
CA ALA A 60 2.65 -7.48 -15.25
C ALA A 60 1.79 -8.12 -14.16
N SER A 61 2.33 -8.28 -12.95
CA SER A 61 1.58 -8.73 -11.78
C SER A 61 0.41 -7.79 -11.45
N TRP A 62 0.63 -6.46 -11.52
CA TRP A 62 -0.45 -5.48 -11.35
C TRP A 62 -1.55 -5.61 -12.41
N GLN A 63 -1.17 -5.77 -13.68
CA GLN A 63 -2.14 -5.93 -14.77
C GLN A 63 -3.03 -7.16 -14.54
N THR A 64 -2.42 -8.28 -14.15
CA THR A 64 -3.14 -9.52 -13.83
C THR A 64 -4.06 -9.35 -12.63
N ALA A 65 -3.56 -8.78 -11.54
CA ALA A 65 -4.32 -8.56 -10.31
C ALA A 65 -5.54 -7.65 -10.53
N LEU A 66 -5.38 -6.57 -11.27
CA LEU A 66 -6.49 -5.64 -11.57
C LEU A 66 -7.53 -6.25 -12.49
N SER A 67 -7.10 -7.04 -13.48
CA SER A 67 -8.03 -7.77 -14.36
C SER A 67 -8.85 -8.79 -13.56
N ASP A 68 -8.19 -9.59 -12.72
CA ASP A 68 -8.83 -10.55 -11.82
C ASP A 68 -9.83 -9.87 -10.87
N PHE A 69 -9.37 -8.81 -10.18
CA PHE A 69 -10.21 -8.06 -9.27
C PHE A 69 -11.45 -7.47 -9.94
N CYS A 70 -11.27 -6.78 -11.08
CA CYS A 70 -12.40 -6.13 -11.76
C CYS A 70 -13.37 -7.12 -12.39
N GLN A 71 -12.89 -8.30 -12.80
CA GLN A 71 -13.77 -9.39 -13.24
C GLN A 71 -14.68 -9.88 -12.09
N TRP A 72 -14.16 -9.99 -10.89
CA TRP A 72 -14.94 -10.38 -9.71
C TRP A 72 -15.79 -9.24 -9.14
N ALA A 73 -15.20 -8.04 -8.96
CA ALA A 73 -15.86 -6.93 -8.28
C ALA A 73 -16.81 -6.11 -9.19
N GLY A 74 -16.61 -6.15 -10.51
CA GLY A 74 -17.35 -5.36 -11.50
C GLY A 74 -16.78 -3.97 -11.76
N GLU A 75 -16.30 -3.25 -10.75
CA GLU A 75 -15.64 -1.94 -10.88
C GLU A 75 -14.51 -1.79 -9.84
N LEU A 76 -13.64 -0.82 -10.02
CA LEU A 76 -12.63 -0.42 -9.04
C LEU A 76 -12.91 1.01 -8.57
N ASN A 77 -13.45 1.17 -7.36
CA ASN A 77 -13.72 2.48 -6.79
C ASN A 77 -12.53 3.04 -6.01
N ILE A 78 -11.85 2.19 -5.22
CA ILE A 78 -10.75 2.62 -4.37
C ILE A 78 -9.56 1.70 -4.60
N LEU A 79 -8.41 2.30 -4.92
CA LEU A 79 -7.12 1.63 -4.88
C LEU A 79 -6.35 2.08 -3.64
N VAL A 80 -5.84 1.12 -2.85
CA VAL A 80 -4.94 1.39 -1.73
C VAL A 80 -3.57 0.79 -2.02
N ASN A 81 -2.60 1.64 -2.32
CA ASN A 81 -1.19 1.28 -2.42
C ASN A 81 -0.59 1.24 -1.01
N ASN A 82 -0.78 0.11 -0.32
CA ASN A 82 -0.31 -0.09 1.05
C ASN A 82 0.98 -0.93 1.14
N ALA A 83 1.23 -1.82 0.18
CA ALA A 83 2.43 -2.64 0.18
C ALA A 83 3.70 -1.81 0.33
N GLY A 84 4.57 -2.23 1.21
CA GLY A 84 5.85 -1.56 1.45
C GLY A 84 6.77 -2.42 2.29
N ILE A 85 8.05 -2.14 2.17
CA ILE A 85 9.11 -2.77 2.97
C ILE A 85 9.98 -1.69 3.60
N LEU A 86 10.70 -2.09 4.64
CA LEU A 86 11.60 -1.24 5.37
C LEU A 86 12.82 -2.06 5.77
N TYR A 87 14.00 -1.52 5.49
CA TYR A 87 15.27 -1.97 6.05
C TYR A 87 15.81 -0.87 6.96
N SER A 88 16.19 -1.25 8.19
CA SER A 88 16.80 -0.34 9.16
C SER A 88 18.27 -0.68 9.36
N GLY A 89 19.09 0.34 9.57
CA GLY A 89 20.52 0.22 9.85
C GLY A 89 21.33 1.36 9.27
N ALA A 90 22.57 1.51 9.75
CA ALA A 90 23.50 2.52 9.24
C ALA A 90 23.69 2.35 7.73
N PHE A 91 23.72 3.47 7.01
CA PHE A 91 23.74 3.48 5.54
C PHE A 91 24.90 2.66 4.96
N GLU A 92 26.10 2.84 5.53
CA GLU A 92 27.33 2.15 5.11
C GLU A 92 27.31 0.63 5.35
N ASN A 93 26.45 0.15 6.25
CA ASN A 93 26.32 -1.27 6.60
C ASN A 93 25.12 -1.95 5.91
N THR A 94 24.25 -1.17 5.30
CA THR A 94 23.07 -1.71 4.59
C THR A 94 23.48 -2.10 3.17
N PRO A 95 23.23 -3.35 2.72
CA PRO A 95 23.54 -3.77 1.35
C PRO A 95 22.82 -2.90 0.32
N ILE A 96 23.49 -2.59 -0.80
CA ILE A 96 22.92 -1.74 -1.85
C ILE A 96 21.64 -2.36 -2.45
N GLU A 97 21.55 -3.68 -2.48
CA GLU A 97 20.36 -4.43 -2.95
C GLU A 97 19.14 -4.16 -2.06
N ALA A 98 19.33 -3.96 -0.74
CA ALA A 98 18.23 -3.61 0.17
C ALA A 98 17.72 -2.19 -0.13
N HIS A 99 18.59 -1.24 -0.43
CA HIS A 99 18.20 0.10 -0.88
C HIS A 99 17.42 0.04 -2.20
N HIS A 100 17.92 -0.70 -3.19
CA HIS A 100 17.24 -0.87 -4.48
C HIS A 100 15.89 -1.58 -4.32
N ARG A 101 15.82 -2.63 -3.48
CA ARG A 101 14.55 -3.34 -3.23
C ARG A 101 13.53 -2.44 -2.55
N THR A 102 13.94 -1.57 -1.61
CA THR A 102 13.06 -0.58 -0.99
C THR A 102 12.45 0.35 -2.04
N MET A 103 13.26 0.89 -2.96
CA MET A 103 12.75 1.75 -4.04
C MET A 103 11.84 0.99 -5.00
N ALA A 104 12.20 -0.23 -5.37
CA ALA A 104 11.39 -1.06 -6.26
C ALA A 104 10.00 -1.34 -5.70
N VAL A 105 9.90 -1.69 -4.42
CA VAL A 105 8.60 -2.00 -3.78
C VAL A 105 7.84 -0.72 -3.45
N ASN A 106 8.48 0.23 -2.74
CA ASN A 106 7.77 1.35 -2.16
C ASN A 106 7.45 2.47 -3.16
N VAL A 107 8.26 2.63 -4.22
CA VAL A 107 8.09 3.70 -5.22
C VAL A 107 7.58 3.15 -6.53
N ASN A 108 8.32 2.22 -7.17
CA ASN A 108 7.88 1.65 -8.44
C ASN A 108 6.56 0.88 -8.26
N GLY A 109 6.36 0.21 -7.10
CA GLY A 109 5.11 -0.45 -6.77
C GLY A 109 3.91 0.50 -6.79
N VAL A 110 4.05 1.70 -6.24
CA VAL A 110 3.00 2.73 -6.26
C VAL A 110 2.77 3.26 -7.68
N LEU A 111 3.84 3.54 -8.43
CA LEU A 111 3.73 3.96 -9.84
C LEU A 111 3.04 2.89 -10.69
N ASN A 112 3.44 1.63 -10.55
CA ASN A 112 2.83 0.50 -11.25
C ASN A 112 1.33 0.39 -10.94
N GLY A 113 0.98 0.48 -9.64
CA GLY A 113 -0.42 0.42 -9.19
C GLY A 113 -1.26 1.55 -9.76
N CYS A 114 -0.80 2.80 -9.62
CA CYS A 114 -1.51 3.97 -10.16
C CYS A 114 -1.67 3.88 -11.68
N HIS A 115 -0.59 3.54 -12.40
CA HIS A 115 -0.61 3.48 -13.86
C HIS A 115 -1.54 2.37 -14.38
N SER A 116 -1.46 1.16 -13.80
CA SER A 116 -2.28 0.03 -14.21
C SER A 116 -3.76 0.20 -13.84
N ALA A 117 -4.06 0.88 -12.71
CA ALA A 117 -5.42 1.08 -12.24
C ALA A 117 -6.18 2.20 -12.98
N LEU A 118 -5.49 3.17 -13.57
CA LEU A 118 -6.12 4.35 -14.19
C LEU A 118 -7.24 4.01 -15.18
N PRO A 119 -7.11 3.03 -16.10
CA PRO A 119 -8.19 2.68 -17.04
C PRO A 119 -9.48 2.23 -16.33
N TYR A 120 -9.36 1.50 -15.21
CA TYR A 120 -10.48 1.01 -14.41
C TYR A 120 -11.09 2.12 -13.56
N LEU A 121 -10.27 2.94 -12.91
CA LEU A 121 -10.70 4.08 -12.11
C LEU A 121 -11.50 5.10 -12.92
N LYS A 122 -11.13 5.33 -14.19
CA LYS A 122 -11.85 6.23 -15.11
C LYS A 122 -13.26 5.73 -15.48
N GLN A 123 -13.54 4.46 -15.31
CA GLN A 123 -14.83 3.84 -15.63
C GLN A 123 -15.73 3.68 -14.41
N ALA A 124 -15.18 3.86 -13.20
CA ALA A 124 -15.92 3.67 -11.96
C ALA A 124 -16.92 4.81 -11.70
N SER A 125 -17.96 4.49 -10.95
CA SER A 125 -18.99 5.46 -10.53
C SER A 125 -18.47 6.59 -9.66
N PHE A 126 -17.40 6.35 -8.91
CA PHE A 126 -16.48 7.32 -8.30
C PHE A 126 -15.11 6.65 -8.15
N ALA A 127 -14.05 7.41 -8.06
CA ALA A 127 -12.71 6.85 -7.94
C ALA A 127 -11.81 7.60 -6.95
N ARG A 128 -11.07 6.84 -6.14
CA ARG A 128 -10.06 7.36 -5.19
C ARG A 128 -8.81 6.46 -5.20
N VAL A 129 -7.67 7.09 -5.05
CA VAL A 129 -6.40 6.38 -4.77
C VAL A 129 -5.87 6.83 -3.43
N ILE A 130 -5.48 5.88 -2.59
CA ILE A 130 -4.89 6.14 -1.28
C ILE A 130 -3.51 5.49 -1.25
N ASN A 131 -2.48 6.30 -1.08
CA ASN A 131 -1.10 5.84 -0.99
C ASN A 131 -0.64 5.84 0.47
N LEU A 132 -0.10 4.73 0.97
CA LEU A 132 0.50 4.67 2.30
C LEU A 132 1.90 5.28 2.25
N SER A 133 1.97 6.56 2.63
CA SER A 133 3.21 7.26 2.89
C SER A 133 3.69 6.99 4.32
N SER A 134 4.24 7.95 5.01
CA SER A 134 4.71 7.89 6.39
C SER A 134 5.03 9.30 6.89
N ALA A 135 5.07 9.51 8.18
CA ALA A 135 5.70 10.69 8.77
C ALA A 135 7.17 10.86 8.31
N SER A 136 7.83 9.78 7.89
CA SER A 136 9.15 9.81 7.25
C SER A 136 9.18 10.53 5.89
N ALA A 137 8.04 10.97 5.36
CA ALA A 137 7.94 11.84 4.19
C ALA A 137 7.97 13.35 4.53
N ILE A 138 8.13 13.69 5.81
CA ILE A 138 8.24 15.07 6.28
C ILE A 138 9.71 15.42 6.56
N TYR A 139 10.47 14.46 7.08
CA TYR A 139 11.90 14.61 7.36
C TYR A 139 12.62 13.27 7.19
N GLY A 140 13.87 13.31 6.74
CA GLY A 140 14.73 12.12 6.64
C GLY A 140 15.13 11.61 8.03
N GLN A 141 15.16 10.30 8.20
CA GLN A 141 15.51 9.65 9.47
C GLN A 141 16.81 8.88 9.32
N ALA A 142 17.71 9.01 10.31
CA ALA A 142 18.86 8.15 10.42
C ALA A 142 18.44 6.68 10.49
N ASP A 143 19.27 5.79 10.00
CA ASP A 143 19.03 4.35 9.89
C ASP A 143 17.83 3.94 8.98
N LEU A 144 17.12 4.91 8.40
CA LEU A 144 15.96 4.71 7.53
C LEU A 144 16.06 5.48 6.20
N ILE A 145 17.27 5.64 5.67
CA ILE A 145 17.56 6.56 4.55
C ILE A 145 16.70 6.23 3.32
N SER A 146 16.77 4.99 2.83
CA SER A 146 16.00 4.58 1.64
C SER A 146 14.50 4.54 1.89
N TYR A 147 14.09 4.16 3.09
CA TYR A 147 12.68 4.19 3.46
C TYR A 147 12.15 5.62 3.45
N SER A 148 12.82 6.55 4.13
CA SER A 148 12.44 7.97 4.12
C SER A 148 12.39 8.51 2.69
N ALA A 149 13.45 8.30 1.88
CA ALA A 149 13.49 8.73 0.48
C ALA A 149 12.31 8.16 -0.31
N SER A 150 11.97 6.87 -0.12
CA SER A 150 10.83 6.26 -0.78
C SER A 150 9.50 6.90 -0.39
N LYS A 151 9.32 7.28 0.88
CA LYS A 151 8.08 7.90 1.36
C LYS A 151 7.95 9.36 0.92
N PHE A 152 9.05 10.11 0.79
CA PHE A 152 9.05 11.41 0.10
C PHE A 152 8.65 11.27 -1.37
N ALA A 153 9.15 10.26 -2.08
CA ALA A 153 8.75 10.00 -3.47
C ALA A 153 7.25 9.68 -3.58
N VAL A 154 6.70 8.84 -2.70
CA VAL A 154 5.26 8.52 -2.67
C VAL A 154 4.42 9.77 -2.46
N ARG A 155 4.82 10.66 -1.57
CA ARG A 155 4.14 11.95 -1.37
C ARG A 155 4.16 12.79 -2.64
N GLY A 156 5.33 12.95 -3.29
CA GLY A 156 5.43 13.69 -4.55
C GLY A 156 4.57 13.10 -5.68
N ILE A 157 4.53 11.76 -5.80
CA ILE A 157 3.63 11.06 -6.73
C ILE A 157 2.17 11.38 -6.42
N THR A 158 1.77 11.33 -5.15
CA THR A 158 0.41 11.61 -4.71
C THR A 158 -0.03 13.03 -5.07
N GLU A 159 0.76 14.03 -4.69
CA GLU A 159 0.47 15.44 -4.97
C GLU A 159 0.38 15.71 -6.48
N GLY A 160 1.30 15.16 -7.28
CA GLY A 160 1.30 15.32 -8.73
C GLY A 160 0.08 14.67 -9.38
N LEU A 161 -0.24 13.43 -9.01
CA LEU A 161 -1.39 12.71 -9.57
C LEU A 161 -2.73 13.29 -9.12
N ASP A 162 -2.86 13.82 -7.89
CA ASP A 162 -4.11 14.47 -7.45
C ASP A 162 -4.44 15.68 -8.34
N ILE A 163 -3.44 16.49 -8.69
CA ILE A 163 -3.63 17.62 -9.62
C ILE A 163 -3.94 17.12 -11.02
N GLU A 164 -3.17 16.17 -11.54
CA GLU A 164 -3.27 15.71 -12.92
C GLU A 164 -4.60 14.97 -13.21
N TRP A 165 -5.12 14.23 -12.21
CA TRP A 165 -6.31 13.39 -12.37
C TRP A 165 -7.62 14.06 -11.96
N GLN A 166 -7.62 15.32 -11.53
CA GLN A 166 -8.83 16.12 -11.33
C GLN A 166 -9.71 16.16 -12.59
N LYS A 167 -9.11 16.19 -13.77
CA LYS A 167 -9.83 16.13 -15.06
C LYS A 167 -10.66 14.86 -15.27
N TYR A 168 -10.44 13.83 -14.46
CA TYR A 168 -11.18 12.56 -14.48
C TYR A 168 -12.05 12.38 -13.24
N ASP A 169 -12.15 13.37 -12.35
CA ASP A 169 -12.78 13.29 -11.01
C ASP A 169 -12.19 12.20 -10.12
N ILE A 170 -10.91 11.90 -10.29
CA ILE A 170 -10.16 10.97 -9.46
C ILE A 170 -9.35 11.77 -8.44
N ARG A 171 -9.57 11.52 -7.14
CA ARG A 171 -8.75 12.10 -6.09
C ARG A 171 -7.66 11.10 -5.68
N VAL A 172 -6.47 11.63 -5.49
CA VAL A 172 -5.31 10.86 -5.03
C VAL A 172 -4.84 11.44 -3.70
N LEU A 173 -4.81 10.61 -2.68
CA LEU A 173 -4.55 11.00 -1.30
C LEU A 173 -3.41 10.17 -0.73
N ASP A 174 -2.69 10.68 0.25
CA ASP A 174 -1.78 9.88 1.06
C ASP A 174 -2.17 9.88 2.54
N VAL A 175 -1.77 8.82 3.20
CA VAL A 175 -1.85 8.70 4.66
C VAL A 175 -0.44 8.59 5.18
N MET A 176 -0.08 9.43 6.15
CA MET A 176 1.26 9.52 6.72
C MET A 176 1.26 9.08 8.19
N PRO A 177 1.13 7.77 8.48
CA PRO A 177 1.14 7.29 9.85
C PRO A 177 2.53 7.48 10.47
N LEU A 178 2.54 7.65 11.79
CA LEU A 178 3.72 7.41 12.62
C LEU A 178 3.98 5.91 12.72
N PHE A 179 4.80 5.48 13.68
CA PHE A 179 5.05 4.06 13.91
C PHE A 179 3.78 3.36 14.43
N VAL A 180 3.32 2.38 13.66
CA VAL A 180 2.16 1.53 13.99
C VAL A 180 2.69 0.14 14.34
N GLN A 181 2.16 -0.48 15.40
CA GLN A 181 2.52 -1.83 15.81
C GLN A 181 2.14 -2.85 14.73
N THR A 182 3.12 -3.22 13.92
CA THR A 182 3.01 -4.22 12.86
C THR A 182 4.25 -5.10 12.85
N ALA A 183 4.22 -6.20 12.12
CA ALA A 183 5.39 -7.05 11.92
C ALA A 183 6.59 -6.26 11.35
N MET A 184 6.34 -5.21 10.57
CA MET A 184 7.39 -4.37 9.97
C MET A 184 8.28 -3.66 11.00
N VAL A 185 7.74 -3.29 12.16
CA VAL A 185 8.46 -2.52 13.21
C VAL A 185 8.83 -3.35 14.43
N LYS A 186 8.35 -4.60 14.53
CA LYS A 186 8.48 -5.42 15.73
C LYS A 186 9.94 -5.74 16.11
N ASP A 187 10.80 -5.90 15.10
CA ASP A 187 12.19 -6.30 15.28
C ASP A 187 13.18 -5.17 14.90
N MET A 188 12.70 -3.92 14.85
CA MET A 188 13.54 -2.79 14.48
C MET A 188 14.31 -2.25 15.68
N ASP A 189 15.63 -2.23 15.54
CA ASP A 189 16.57 -1.64 16.51
C ASP A 189 16.98 -0.20 16.14
N ALA A 190 16.09 0.53 15.46
CA ALA A 190 16.36 1.91 15.11
C ALA A 190 16.27 2.82 16.35
N ALA A 191 17.31 3.57 16.64
CA ALA A 191 17.35 4.53 17.75
C ALA A 191 16.15 5.50 17.72
N THR A 192 15.68 5.85 16.54
CA THR A 192 14.50 6.70 16.33
C THR A 192 13.23 6.07 16.90
N ILE A 193 13.04 4.74 16.73
CA ILE A 193 11.86 4.03 17.28
C ILE A 193 11.94 3.92 18.79
N GLN A 194 13.13 3.65 19.33
CA GLN A 194 13.35 3.59 20.77
C GLN A 194 13.07 4.93 21.44
N ASN A 195 13.42 6.05 20.81
CA ASN A 195 13.22 7.39 21.36
C ASN A 195 11.79 7.92 21.21
N MET A 196 11.09 7.60 20.12
CA MET A 196 9.72 8.09 19.88
C MET A 196 8.64 7.13 20.36
N GLY A 197 8.95 5.86 20.56
CA GLY A 197 8.02 4.82 20.94
C GLY A 197 7.04 4.42 19.83
N VAL A 198 6.35 3.31 20.00
CA VAL A 198 5.29 2.83 19.11
C VAL A 198 3.99 2.88 19.89
N HIS A 199 3.15 3.87 19.60
CA HIS A 199 1.93 4.16 20.34
C HIS A 199 0.64 3.86 19.57
N LEU A 200 0.75 3.62 18.24
CA LEU A 200 -0.41 3.32 17.39
C LEU A 200 -0.53 1.80 17.18
N SER A 201 -1.76 1.29 17.22
CA SER A 201 -2.10 -0.08 16.83
C SER A 201 -2.90 -0.11 15.53
N THR A 202 -3.14 -1.31 15.02
CA THR A 202 -4.04 -1.54 13.86
C THR A 202 -5.49 -1.77 14.30
N GLU A 203 -5.76 -1.74 15.61
CA GLU A 203 -7.09 -1.88 16.21
C GLU A 203 -7.80 -0.53 16.34
#